data_edb7fa45686fa7c390e62d98143a0135
#
_entry.id   edb7fa45686fa7c390e62d98143a0135
#
_cell.length_a   1.000
_cell.length_b   1.000
_cell.length_c   1.000
_cell.angle_alpha   90.00
_cell.angle_beta   90.00
_cell.angle_gamma   90.00
#
_symmetry.space_group_name_H-M   'P 1'
#
loop_
_entity.id
_entity.type
_entity.pdbx_description
1 polymer ?
#
loop_
_entity_poly.entity_id
_entity_poly.type
_entity_poly.pdbx_seq_one_letter_code
_entity_poly.pdbx_strand_id
1 'polypeptide(L)'
;FSCFKRKLKSDIKVAQLSGYVSEHSAYHHGEASLAMTIVNLAQDFVGSNNINLLVPSGQFGTRLQGGKDHASPRYIFTRLHEVCRAVFPECDDALLNYLDEDGQRIEPDYYYPVLPLVLVNGAEGIGTGWSTSIPNFNPRDLIANIRLVLEGESPVQMHPWYRHFKGSITEELVKGETRYNVTGSYNIRDECTLEVTELPLRSWTSDYKEFLEEMLVPKTKTAKPFITDYKEYHTDSTVHFVITM
;
A
#
# COMPACT_ATOMS: atom_id res chain seq x y z
N PHE A 1 17.12 1.30 -9.28
CA PHE A 1 18.36 1.52 -10.04
C PHE A 1 18.34 2.86 -10.78
N SER A 2 17.46 3.06 -11.74
CA SER A 2 17.42 4.27 -12.59
C SER A 2 17.36 5.56 -11.78
N CYS A 3 16.61 5.59 -10.67
CA CYS A 3 16.55 6.74 -9.76
C CYS A 3 17.88 6.98 -9.02
N PHE A 4 18.57 5.92 -8.61
CA PHE A 4 19.90 6.03 -8.00
C PHE A 4 20.96 6.51 -9.02
N LYS A 5 20.96 5.91 -10.23
CA LYS A 5 21.83 6.31 -11.35
C LYS A 5 21.66 7.80 -11.69
N ARG A 6 20.41 8.27 -11.72
CA ARG A 6 20.09 9.67 -11.98
C ARG A 6 20.32 10.60 -10.79
N LYS A 7 20.56 10.08 -9.58
CA LYS A 7 20.62 10.84 -8.32
C LYS A 7 19.36 11.69 -8.13
N LEU A 8 18.20 11.09 -8.29
CA LEU A 8 16.90 11.76 -8.34
C LEU A 8 16.52 12.32 -6.96
N LYS A 9 16.93 13.57 -6.68
CA LYS A 9 16.65 14.30 -5.44
C LYS A 9 15.56 15.36 -5.58
N SER A 10 15.24 15.77 -6.82
CA SER A 10 14.21 16.78 -7.14
C SER A 10 13.03 16.13 -7.83
N ASP A 11 11.88 16.78 -7.74
CA ASP A 11 10.65 16.30 -8.35
C ASP A 11 10.78 16.20 -9.89
N ILE A 12 10.32 15.08 -10.42
CA ILE A 12 10.20 14.80 -11.85
C ILE A 12 8.77 14.31 -12.14
N LYS A 13 8.23 14.63 -13.31
CA LYS A 13 6.94 14.07 -13.74
C LYS A 13 7.02 12.54 -13.83
N VAL A 14 5.98 11.86 -13.34
CA VAL A 14 5.90 10.40 -13.41
C VAL A 14 6.07 9.89 -14.85
N ALA A 15 5.43 10.54 -15.82
CA ALA A 15 5.60 10.19 -17.24
C ALA A 15 7.05 10.33 -17.73
N GLN A 16 7.78 11.37 -17.28
CA GLN A 16 9.19 11.53 -17.63
C GLN A 16 10.09 10.49 -16.94
N LEU A 17 9.80 10.14 -15.70
CA LEU A 17 10.53 9.08 -15.00
C LEU A 17 10.28 7.72 -15.67
N SER A 18 9.06 7.43 -16.08
CA SER A 18 8.71 6.21 -16.82
C SER A 18 9.55 6.08 -18.08
N GLY A 19 9.63 7.12 -18.91
CA GLY A 19 10.48 7.11 -20.11
C GLY A 19 11.97 6.89 -19.80
N TYR A 20 12.48 7.58 -18.78
CA TYR A 20 13.87 7.41 -18.36
C TYR A 20 14.18 5.98 -17.86
N VAL A 21 13.28 5.39 -17.07
CA VAL A 21 13.44 4.00 -16.60
C VAL A 21 13.43 3.02 -17.78
N SER A 22 12.48 3.19 -18.71
CA SER A 22 12.38 2.33 -19.90
C SER A 22 13.64 2.36 -20.77
N GLU A 23 14.30 3.51 -20.87
CA GLU A 23 15.54 3.68 -21.63
C GLU A 23 16.79 3.07 -20.95
N HIS A 24 16.81 3.05 -19.60
CA HIS A 24 18.01 2.75 -18.83
C HIS A 24 17.94 1.46 -17.99
N SER A 25 16.97 0.60 -18.26
CA SER A 25 16.80 -0.68 -17.58
C SER A 25 16.27 -1.74 -18.55
N ALA A 26 16.32 -3.02 -18.15
CA ALA A 26 15.72 -4.12 -18.92
C ALA A 26 14.18 -4.16 -18.84
N TYR A 27 13.52 -3.00 -18.78
CA TYR A 27 12.07 -2.96 -18.75
C TYR A 27 11.47 -2.95 -20.15
N HIS A 28 10.91 -4.08 -20.57
CA HIS A 28 10.37 -4.29 -21.93
C HIS A 28 8.84 -4.34 -22.00
N HIS A 29 8.14 -3.86 -20.94
CA HIS A 29 6.68 -3.81 -20.92
C HIS A 29 6.15 -2.41 -21.28
N GLY A 30 4.83 -2.28 -21.43
CA GLY A 30 4.20 -1.03 -21.83
C GLY A 30 4.41 0.13 -20.83
N GLU A 31 4.53 1.35 -21.34
CA GLU A 31 4.73 2.58 -20.56
C GLU A 31 3.67 2.79 -19.49
N ALA A 32 2.41 2.46 -19.78
CA ALA A 32 1.30 2.59 -18.82
C ALA A 32 1.49 1.69 -17.59
N SER A 33 1.99 0.47 -17.78
CA SER A 33 2.29 -0.46 -16.68
C SER A 33 3.42 0.06 -15.79
N LEU A 34 4.48 0.61 -16.40
CA LEU A 34 5.59 1.21 -15.66
C LEU A 34 5.17 2.46 -14.90
N ALA A 35 4.38 3.33 -15.51
CA ALA A 35 3.83 4.51 -14.84
C ALA A 35 2.97 4.11 -13.62
N MET A 36 2.14 3.06 -13.75
CA MET A 36 1.36 2.54 -12.63
C MET A 36 2.26 1.96 -11.53
N THR A 37 3.33 1.26 -11.87
CA THR A 37 4.32 0.77 -10.89
C THR A 37 4.95 1.92 -10.12
N ILE A 38 5.32 3.02 -10.79
CA ILE A 38 5.85 4.22 -10.14
C ILE A 38 4.82 4.83 -9.19
N VAL A 39 3.55 4.93 -9.63
CA VAL A 39 2.45 5.43 -8.78
C VAL A 39 2.29 4.54 -7.54
N ASN A 40 2.22 3.23 -7.71
CA ASN A 40 2.05 2.28 -6.60
C ASN A 40 3.20 2.35 -5.58
N LEU A 41 4.45 2.53 -6.02
CA LEU A 41 5.61 2.69 -5.14
C LEU A 41 5.60 3.98 -4.33
N ALA A 42 4.83 4.98 -4.76
CA ALA A 42 4.69 6.26 -4.08
C ALA A 42 3.45 6.35 -3.16
N GLN A 43 2.46 5.50 -3.37
CA GLN A 43 1.22 5.53 -2.56
C GLN A 43 1.50 5.31 -1.08
N ASP A 44 0.85 6.11 -0.22
CA ASP A 44 1.08 6.16 1.22
C ASP A 44 -0.21 6.16 2.07
N PHE A 45 -1.37 5.96 1.46
CA PHE A 45 -2.65 5.87 2.15
C PHE A 45 -2.80 4.54 2.93
N VAL A 46 -3.75 4.47 3.87
CA VAL A 46 -4.03 3.26 4.69
C VAL A 46 -4.36 2.06 3.80
N GLY A 47 -3.63 0.96 3.99
CA GLY A 47 -3.75 -0.26 3.18
C GLY A 47 -2.82 -0.31 1.96
N SER A 48 -2.04 0.75 1.69
CA SER A 48 -0.96 0.79 0.70
C SER A 48 0.41 0.50 1.34
N ASN A 49 1.47 1.19 0.94
CA ASN A 49 2.81 0.97 1.48
C ASN A 49 2.96 1.44 2.93
N ASN A 50 3.58 0.64 3.78
CA ASN A 50 4.08 1.08 5.09
C ASN A 50 5.30 2.00 4.93
N ILE A 51 6.15 1.70 3.94
CA ILE A 51 7.28 2.55 3.53
C ILE A 51 7.20 2.76 2.02
N ASN A 52 6.81 3.95 1.60
CA ASN A 52 6.81 4.32 0.20
C ASN A 52 8.25 4.70 -0.25
N LEU A 53 8.73 4.11 -1.33
CA LEU A 53 10.08 4.34 -1.86
C LEU A 53 10.17 5.61 -2.71
N LEU A 54 9.05 6.07 -3.20
CA LEU A 54 8.91 7.30 -3.96
C LEU A 54 7.98 8.27 -3.21
N VAL A 55 8.22 9.56 -3.37
CA VAL A 55 7.40 10.61 -2.73
C VAL A 55 6.22 10.95 -3.62
N PRO A 56 4.98 10.92 -3.12
CA PRO A 56 3.80 11.35 -3.87
C PRO A 56 3.68 12.88 -3.86
N SER A 57 4.04 13.52 -4.97
CA SER A 57 3.84 14.96 -5.17
C SER A 57 2.67 15.20 -6.12
N GLY A 58 1.50 15.46 -5.60
CA GLY A 58 0.22 15.55 -6.30
C GLY A 58 -0.73 14.42 -5.95
N GLN A 59 -1.72 14.16 -6.80
CA GLN A 59 -2.74 13.15 -6.54
C GLN A 59 -2.28 11.76 -6.99
N PHE A 60 -1.75 10.98 -6.06
CA PHE A 60 -1.29 9.61 -6.28
C PHE A 60 -2.33 8.54 -5.91
N GLY A 61 -3.54 8.96 -5.63
CA GLY A 61 -4.61 8.10 -5.17
C GLY A 61 -4.75 8.10 -3.66
N THR A 62 -5.95 7.78 -3.21
CA THR A 62 -6.34 7.83 -1.81
C THR A 62 -7.07 6.56 -1.38
N ARG A 63 -7.36 6.45 -0.08
CA ARG A 63 -8.21 5.38 0.43
C ARG A 63 -9.69 5.51 0.01
N LEU A 64 -10.07 6.63 -0.61
CA LEU A 64 -11.44 6.79 -1.13
C LEU A 64 -11.73 5.71 -2.18
N GLN A 65 -10.80 5.46 -3.09
CA GLN A 65 -10.96 4.50 -4.18
C GLN A 65 -9.81 3.46 -4.26
N GLY A 66 -9.07 3.26 -3.17
CA GLY A 66 -7.96 2.32 -3.14
C GLY A 66 -6.85 2.66 -4.13
N GLY A 67 -6.58 3.95 -4.29
CA GLY A 67 -5.54 4.47 -5.15
C GLY A 67 -5.91 4.58 -6.64
N LYS A 68 -7.13 4.18 -7.04
CA LYS A 68 -7.61 4.31 -8.43
C LYS A 68 -7.90 5.75 -8.83
N ASP A 69 -8.08 6.63 -7.86
CA ASP A 69 -8.33 8.06 -8.00
C ASP A 69 -7.06 8.89 -8.22
N HIS A 70 -5.95 8.24 -8.58
CA HIS A 70 -4.73 8.95 -8.95
C HIS A 70 -4.90 9.76 -10.25
N ALA A 71 -4.23 10.90 -10.33
CA ALA A 71 -4.21 11.71 -11.55
C ALA A 71 -3.34 11.06 -12.65
N SER A 72 -3.48 11.54 -13.87
CA SER A 72 -2.65 11.08 -14.99
C SER A 72 -1.15 11.32 -14.71
N PRO A 73 -0.26 10.38 -15.06
CA PRO A 73 1.19 10.49 -14.90
C PRO A 73 1.85 11.75 -15.44
N ARG A 74 1.15 12.46 -16.34
CA ARG A 74 1.61 13.75 -16.91
C ARG A 74 1.47 14.93 -15.95
N TYR A 75 0.65 14.80 -14.90
CA TYR A 75 0.30 15.90 -14.00
C TYR A 75 0.84 15.73 -12.59
N ILE A 76 1.36 14.57 -12.25
CA ILE A 76 1.91 14.25 -10.93
C ILE A 76 3.42 14.08 -10.99
N PHE A 77 4.07 14.39 -9.86
CA PHE A 77 5.53 14.41 -9.76
C PHE A 77 5.98 13.45 -8.66
N THR A 78 7.20 12.99 -8.77
CA THR A 78 7.81 12.12 -7.76
C THR A 78 9.31 12.33 -7.67
N ARG A 79 9.89 11.89 -6.57
CA ARG A 79 11.34 11.76 -6.34
C ARG A 79 11.61 10.58 -5.43
N LEU A 80 12.86 10.19 -5.31
CA LEU A 80 13.24 9.20 -4.31
C LEU A 80 12.93 9.71 -2.90
N HIS A 81 12.33 8.83 -2.10
CA HIS A 81 12.18 9.09 -0.67
C HIS A 81 13.54 8.98 0.02
N GLU A 82 13.79 9.81 1.02
CA GLU A 82 15.09 9.83 1.75
C GLU A 82 15.42 8.48 2.40
N VAL A 83 14.39 7.72 2.81
CA VAL A 83 14.54 6.37 3.38
C VAL A 83 15.21 5.39 2.42
N CYS A 84 15.17 5.62 1.11
CA CYS A 84 15.73 4.68 0.13
C CYS A 84 17.22 4.40 0.37
N ARG A 85 18.01 5.40 0.73
CA ARG A 85 19.44 5.22 1.01
C ARG A 85 19.75 4.70 2.41
N ALA A 86 18.76 4.70 3.31
CA ALA A 86 18.83 3.94 4.56
C ALA A 86 18.50 2.45 4.36
N VAL A 87 17.59 2.14 3.42
CA VAL A 87 17.20 0.77 3.08
C VAL A 87 18.18 0.11 2.12
N PHE A 88 18.74 0.87 1.18
CA PHE A 88 19.73 0.43 0.18
C PHE A 88 20.99 1.30 0.33
N PRO A 89 21.94 0.94 1.21
CA PRO A 89 23.13 1.70 1.47
C PRO A 89 23.98 1.91 0.20
N GLU A 90 24.51 3.12 0.01
CA GLU A 90 25.29 3.46 -1.18
C GLU A 90 26.60 2.65 -1.30
N CYS A 91 27.17 2.26 -0.15
CA CYS A 91 28.38 1.43 -0.12
C CYS A 91 28.18 0.05 -0.74
N ASP A 92 26.94 -0.48 -0.73
CA ASP A 92 26.62 -1.79 -1.28
C ASP A 92 26.54 -1.76 -2.81
N ASP A 93 26.31 -0.60 -3.42
CA ASP A 93 26.19 -0.46 -4.89
C ASP A 93 27.40 -1.05 -5.64
N ALA A 94 28.60 -0.98 -5.06
CA ALA A 94 29.82 -1.53 -5.66
C ALA A 94 29.92 -3.06 -5.60
N LEU A 95 29.15 -3.69 -4.72
CA LEU A 95 29.15 -5.15 -4.50
C LEU A 95 28.07 -5.87 -5.31
N LEU A 96 27.15 -5.14 -5.95
CA LEU A 96 26.04 -5.71 -6.71
C LEU A 96 26.51 -6.23 -8.07
N ASN A 97 25.92 -7.36 -8.49
CA ASN A 97 26.12 -7.90 -9.83
C ASN A 97 25.16 -7.22 -10.79
N TYR A 98 25.68 -6.36 -11.65
CA TYR A 98 24.87 -5.63 -12.61
C TYR A 98 24.72 -6.41 -13.91
N LEU A 99 23.53 -6.37 -14.47
CA LEU A 99 23.22 -6.90 -15.79
C LEU A 99 23.81 -6.00 -16.88
N ASP A 100 24.05 -6.57 -18.04
CA ASP A 100 24.48 -5.87 -19.26
C ASP A 100 23.49 -6.19 -20.38
N GLU A 101 23.07 -5.17 -21.11
CA GLU A 101 22.21 -5.28 -22.27
C GLU A 101 22.84 -4.45 -23.40
N ASP A 102 23.26 -5.10 -24.47
CA ASP A 102 23.92 -4.49 -25.63
C ASP A 102 25.14 -3.61 -25.29
N GLY A 103 25.92 -4.01 -24.27
CA GLY A 103 27.08 -3.28 -23.78
C GLY A 103 26.73 -2.11 -22.85
N GLN A 104 25.47 -1.97 -22.46
CA GLN A 104 25.04 -1.00 -21.48
C GLN A 104 24.79 -1.67 -20.13
N ARG A 105 25.46 -1.20 -19.08
CA ARG A 105 25.21 -1.63 -17.71
C ARG A 105 23.84 -1.10 -17.26
N ILE A 106 22.96 -2.04 -16.90
CA ILE A 106 21.59 -1.78 -16.43
C ILE A 106 21.46 -2.13 -14.94
N GLU A 107 20.25 -2.45 -14.46
CA GLU A 107 20.00 -2.77 -13.06
C GLU A 107 20.78 -4.00 -12.59
N PRO A 108 21.00 -4.17 -11.27
CA PRO A 108 21.59 -5.39 -10.74
C PRO A 108 20.59 -6.55 -10.77
N ASP A 109 21.08 -7.80 -10.74
CA ASP A 109 20.28 -9.00 -10.58
C ASP A 109 19.34 -8.89 -9.37
N TYR A 110 19.89 -8.43 -8.25
CA TYR A 110 19.17 -8.25 -6.98
C TYR A 110 19.69 -7.02 -6.24
N TYR A 111 18.78 -6.37 -5.51
CA TYR A 111 19.12 -5.48 -4.41
C TYR A 111 18.97 -6.23 -3.09
N TYR A 112 19.81 -5.90 -2.11
CA TYR A 112 19.79 -6.46 -0.76
C TYR A 112 19.41 -5.35 0.24
N PRO A 113 18.11 -5.11 0.44
CA PRO A 113 17.69 -4.10 1.41
C PRO A 113 18.00 -4.54 2.83
N VAL A 114 18.37 -3.60 3.71
CA VAL A 114 18.62 -3.88 5.13
C VAL A 114 17.37 -4.36 5.88
N LEU A 115 16.20 -4.14 5.31
CA LEU A 115 14.92 -4.66 5.77
C LEU A 115 14.23 -5.45 4.65
N PRO A 116 13.60 -6.59 4.92
CA PRO A 116 12.86 -7.35 3.93
C PRO A 116 11.60 -6.58 3.50
N LEU A 117 11.71 -5.79 2.44
CA LEU A 117 10.62 -4.92 1.96
C LEU A 117 9.35 -5.68 1.62
N VAL A 118 9.46 -6.96 1.23
CA VAL A 118 8.32 -7.85 1.01
C VAL A 118 7.49 -8.07 2.28
N LEU A 119 8.09 -7.99 3.45
CA LEU A 119 7.37 -8.05 4.73
C LEU A 119 6.94 -6.66 5.19
N VAL A 120 7.68 -5.61 4.85
CA VAL A 120 7.31 -4.23 5.21
C VAL A 120 6.04 -3.80 4.49
N ASN A 121 6.00 -3.98 3.16
CA ASN A 121 4.92 -3.49 2.30
C ASN A 121 3.96 -4.60 1.84
N GLY A 122 4.22 -5.84 2.25
CA GLY A 122 3.45 -6.99 1.76
C GLY A 122 3.72 -7.33 0.30
N ALA A 123 3.10 -8.39 -0.16
CA ALA A 123 3.08 -8.77 -1.56
C ALA A 123 1.80 -9.54 -1.86
N GLU A 124 1.19 -9.25 -2.99
CA GLU A 124 0.02 -9.96 -3.47
C GLU A 124 0.14 -10.18 -4.97
N GLY A 125 -0.15 -11.39 -5.39
CA GLY A 125 -0.10 -11.74 -6.80
C GLY A 125 -0.77 -13.06 -7.08
N ILE A 126 -1.41 -13.13 -8.25
CA ILE A 126 -2.09 -14.33 -8.74
C ILE A 126 -1.35 -14.78 -10.00
N GLY A 127 -0.87 -16.02 -9.98
CA GLY A 127 -0.26 -16.68 -11.14
C GLY A 127 -1.07 -17.91 -11.57
N THR A 128 -0.64 -18.60 -12.61
CA THR A 128 -1.26 -19.85 -13.04
C THR A 128 -0.93 -20.96 -12.06
N GLY A 129 -1.92 -21.40 -11.27
CA GLY A 129 -1.78 -22.45 -10.25
C GLY A 129 -1.13 -22.03 -8.93
N TRP A 130 -0.71 -20.77 -8.79
CA TRP A 130 -0.07 -20.23 -7.59
C TRP A 130 -0.63 -18.86 -7.23
N SER A 131 -0.61 -18.55 -5.95
CA SER A 131 -0.93 -17.20 -5.46
C SER A 131 0.00 -16.83 -4.30
N THR A 132 0.30 -15.54 -4.19
CA THR A 132 1.05 -14.98 -3.06
C THR A 132 0.16 -13.97 -2.34
N SER A 133 0.11 -14.06 -1.01
CA SER A 133 -0.57 -13.10 -0.17
C SER A 133 0.23 -12.93 1.12
N ILE A 134 1.07 -11.93 1.16
CA ILE A 134 1.90 -11.57 2.30
C ILE A 134 1.38 -10.23 2.84
N PRO A 135 0.91 -10.17 4.11
CA PRO A 135 0.47 -8.93 4.71
C PRO A 135 1.65 -8.00 5.01
N ASN A 136 1.34 -6.73 5.26
CA ASN A 136 2.32 -5.76 5.73
C ASN A 136 2.61 -5.99 7.22
N PHE A 137 3.86 -5.76 7.63
CA PHE A 137 4.30 -5.83 9.03
C PHE A 137 4.94 -4.52 9.47
N ASN A 138 4.97 -4.30 10.79
CA ASN A 138 5.60 -3.14 11.37
C ASN A 138 7.13 -3.18 11.16
N PRO A 139 7.73 -2.18 10.51
CA PRO A 139 9.18 -2.15 10.30
C PRO A 139 10.00 -2.22 11.61
N ARG A 140 9.46 -1.75 12.72
CA ARG A 140 10.14 -1.79 14.04
C ARG A 140 10.22 -3.21 14.58
N ASP A 141 9.16 -4.00 14.41
CA ASP A 141 9.13 -5.41 14.84
C ASP A 141 10.07 -6.25 13.95
N LEU A 142 10.13 -5.93 12.64
CA LEU A 142 11.09 -6.53 11.73
C LEU A 142 12.54 -6.24 12.15
N ILE A 143 12.87 -4.99 12.50
CA ILE A 143 14.20 -4.61 13.00
C ILE A 143 14.53 -5.38 14.28
N ALA A 144 13.59 -5.48 15.22
CA ALA A 144 13.78 -6.22 16.46
C ALA A 144 14.08 -7.71 16.18
N ASN A 145 13.31 -8.33 15.29
CA ASN A 145 13.53 -9.73 14.91
C ASN A 145 14.84 -9.95 14.15
N ILE A 146 15.25 -9.05 13.26
CA ILE A 146 16.54 -9.14 12.58
C ILE A 146 17.69 -9.09 13.61
N ARG A 147 17.59 -8.24 14.62
CA ARG A 147 18.60 -8.17 15.70
C ARG A 147 18.68 -9.49 16.48
N LEU A 148 17.54 -10.08 16.85
CA LEU A 148 17.50 -11.39 17.51
C LEU A 148 18.20 -12.46 16.66
N VAL A 149 17.88 -12.54 15.37
CA VAL A 149 18.51 -13.49 14.44
C VAL A 149 20.02 -13.27 14.34
N LEU A 150 20.49 -12.03 14.30
CA LEU A 150 21.93 -11.71 14.28
C LEU A 150 22.64 -12.10 15.57
N GLU A 151 21.93 -12.12 16.70
CA GLU A 151 22.42 -12.55 18.01
C GLU A 151 22.31 -14.07 18.21
N GLY A 152 21.77 -14.79 17.22
CA GLY A 152 21.57 -16.24 17.26
C GLY A 152 20.31 -16.67 18.01
N GLU A 153 19.44 -15.72 18.33
CA GLU A 153 18.17 -15.95 19.00
C GLU A 153 17.04 -16.24 18.00
N SER A 154 15.97 -16.88 18.48
CA SER A 154 14.79 -17.14 17.66
C SER A 154 13.95 -15.87 17.49
N PRO A 155 13.44 -15.61 16.27
CA PRO A 155 12.54 -14.47 16.05
C PRO A 155 11.22 -14.64 16.80
N VAL A 156 10.63 -13.53 17.21
CA VAL A 156 9.30 -13.47 17.83
C VAL A 156 8.23 -13.40 16.73
N GLN A 157 7.10 -14.06 16.97
CA GLN A 157 5.96 -13.98 16.06
C GLN A 157 5.52 -12.53 15.88
N MET A 158 5.30 -12.14 14.63
CA MET A 158 4.77 -10.82 14.28
C MET A 158 3.34 -10.95 13.75
N HIS A 159 2.55 -9.89 13.97
CA HIS A 159 1.21 -9.80 13.44
C HIS A 159 1.14 -8.73 12.34
N PRO A 160 0.23 -8.88 11.36
CA PRO A 160 0.03 -7.88 10.32
C PRO A 160 -0.21 -6.49 10.92
N TRP A 161 0.41 -5.50 10.33
CA TRP A 161 0.31 -4.11 10.73
C TRP A 161 0.34 -3.18 9.52
N TYR A 162 -0.53 -2.17 9.53
CA TYR A 162 -0.65 -1.21 8.45
C TYR A 162 -0.58 0.20 9.00
N ARG A 163 0.28 1.02 8.42
CA ARG A 163 0.49 2.41 8.82
C ARG A 163 -0.82 3.20 8.83
N HIS A 164 -1.07 3.90 9.93
CA HIS A 164 -2.25 4.74 10.16
C HIS A 164 -3.60 4.02 10.23
N PHE A 165 -3.64 2.70 10.14
CA PHE A 165 -4.87 1.94 10.36
C PHE A 165 -5.30 2.02 11.84
N LYS A 166 -6.57 2.35 12.06
CA LYS A 166 -7.17 2.56 13.40
C LYS A 166 -8.15 1.46 13.82
N GLY A 167 -8.38 0.49 12.96
CA GLY A 167 -9.18 -0.69 13.28
C GLY A 167 -8.39 -1.74 14.04
N SER A 168 -8.91 -2.94 14.17
CA SER A 168 -8.23 -4.04 14.82
C SER A 168 -7.92 -5.20 13.86
N ILE A 169 -6.81 -5.88 14.12
CA ILE A 169 -6.39 -7.10 13.44
C ILE A 169 -6.21 -8.16 14.51
N THR A 170 -7.04 -9.19 14.49
CA THR A 170 -7.05 -10.26 15.47
C THR A 170 -6.71 -11.59 14.82
N GLU A 171 -5.80 -12.33 15.45
CA GLU A 171 -5.47 -13.68 15.03
C GLU A 171 -6.59 -14.65 15.40
N GLU A 172 -6.93 -15.53 14.48
CA GLU A 172 -7.90 -16.59 14.66
C GLU A 172 -7.34 -17.91 14.13
N LEU A 173 -7.43 -18.96 14.91
CA LEU A 173 -7.04 -20.30 14.48
C LEU A 173 -8.25 -21.04 13.89
N VAL A 174 -8.29 -21.19 12.58
CA VAL A 174 -9.38 -21.87 11.86
C VAL A 174 -8.85 -23.14 11.23
N LYS A 175 -9.33 -24.31 11.70
CA LYS A 175 -8.94 -25.65 11.21
C LYS A 175 -7.41 -25.90 11.22
N GLY A 176 -6.69 -25.32 12.18
CA GLY A 176 -5.23 -25.46 12.30
C GLY A 176 -4.42 -24.47 11.44
N GLU A 177 -5.08 -23.57 10.72
CA GLU A 177 -4.45 -22.49 9.97
C GLU A 177 -4.64 -21.16 10.69
N THR A 178 -3.58 -20.35 10.76
CA THR A 178 -3.65 -18.98 11.27
C THR A 178 -4.34 -18.08 10.23
N ARG A 179 -5.40 -17.43 10.65
CA ARG A 179 -6.11 -16.40 9.88
C ARG A 179 -6.15 -15.10 10.66
N TYR A 180 -6.29 -14.00 9.95
CA TYR A 180 -6.42 -12.69 10.57
C TYR A 180 -7.78 -12.08 10.21
N ASN A 181 -8.51 -11.70 11.26
CA ASN A 181 -9.77 -10.96 11.15
C ASN A 181 -9.44 -9.47 11.22
N VAL A 182 -9.87 -8.73 10.21
CA VAL A 182 -9.66 -7.27 10.13
C VAL A 182 -10.99 -6.57 10.29
N THR A 183 -11.11 -5.76 11.33
CA THR A 183 -12.35 -5.02 11.62
C THR A 183 -12.07 -3.52 11.64
N GLY A 184 -13.07 -2.75 11.18
CA GLY A 184 -13.08 -1.29 11.36
C GLY A 184 -13.40 -0.89 12.79
N SER A 185 -13.69 0.39 12.98
CA SER A 185 -14.07 0.96 14.27
C SER A 185 -15.39 1.71 14.16
N TYR A 186 -16.25 1.51 15.13
CA TYR A 186 -17.53 2.22 15.23
C TYR A 186 -17.86 2.55 16.67
N ASN A 187 -18.69 3.56 16.86
CA ASN A 187 -19.28 3.95 18.12
C ASN A 187 -20.80 4.02 18.03
N ILE A 188 -21.51 3.50 19.01
CA ILE A 188 -22.95 3.70 19.14
C ILE A 188 -23.16 5.01 19.89
N ARG A 189 -23.74 6.02 19.24
CA ARG A 189 -24.03 7.32 19.85
C ARG A 189 -25.31 7.32 20.67
N ASP A 190 -26.34 6.67 20.13
CA ASP A 190 -27.65 6.47 20.75
C ASP A 190 -28.36 5.25 20.15
N GLU A 191 -29.63 5.00 20.51
CA GLU A 191 -30.40 3.82 20.09
C GLU A 191 -30.59 3.70 18.56
N CYS A 192 -30.45 4.82 17.83
CA CYS A 192 -30.70 4.89 16.39
C CYS A 192 -29.50 5.40 15.60
N THR A 193 -28.40 5.80 16.25
CA THR A 193 -27.27 6.46 15.58
C THR A 193 -25.96 5.71 15.79
N LEU A 194 -25.37 5.30 14.67
CA LEU A 194 -24.07 4.63 14.60
C LEU A 194 -23.04 5.56 13.93
N GLU A 195 -21.87 5.68 14.55
CA GLU A 195 -20.73 6.42 13.99
C GLU A 195 -19.62 5.45 13.58
N VAL A 196 -19.27 5.40 12.29
CA VAL A 196 -18.16 4.59 11.75
C VAL A 196 -16.96 5.50 11.56
N THR A 197 -15.84 5.17 12.23
CA THR A 197 -14.61 5.98 12.23
C THR A 197 -13.43 5.30 11.55
N GLU A 198 -13.53 4.01 11.25
CA GLU A 198 -12.56 3.25 10.48
C GLU A 198 -13.26 2.11 9.73
N LEU A 199 -12.84 1.84 8.51
CA LEU A 199 -13.28 0.69 7.72
C LEU A 199 -12.25 -0.43 7.77
N PRO A 200 -12.64 -1.69 7.61
CA PRO A 200 -11.69 -2.78 7.42
C PRO A 200 -10.71 -2.47 6.28
N LEU A 201 -9.50 -3.00 6.37
CA LEU A 201 -8.50 -2.83 5.30
C LEU A 201 -9.05 -3.30 3.96
N ARG A 202 -8.76 -2.54 2.90
CA ARG A 202 -9.25 -2.74 1.52
C ARG A 202 -10.76 -2.56 1.33
N SER A 203 -11.50 -2.16 2.36
CA SER A 203 -12.83 -1.57 2.20
C SER A 203 -12.66 -0.09 1.90
N TRP A 204 -12.84 0.29 0.65
CA TRP A 204 -12.65 1.67 0.25
C TRP A 204 -13.87 2.52 0.60
N THR A 205 -13.63 3.80 0.89
CA THR A 205 -14.68 4.71 1.36
C THR A 205 -15.83 4.82 0.38
N SER A 206 -15.54 4.86 -0.92
CA SER A 206 -16.57 4.93 -1.98
C SER A 206 -17.41 3.66 -2.07
N ASP A 207 -16.79 2.48 -1.95
CA ASP A 207 -17.50 1.20 -1.97
C ASP A 207 -18.43 1.07 -0.76
N TYR A 208 -17.98 1.55 0.41
CA TYR A 208 -18.81 1.57 1.61
C TYR A 208 -19.99 2.56 1.49
N LYS A 209 -19.77 3.71 0.84
CA LYS A 209 -20.86 4.64 0.52
C LYS A 209 -21.91 3.99 -0.38
N GLU A 210 -21.50 3.33 -1.45
CA GLU A 210 -22.43 2.59 -2.33
C GLU A 210 -23.24 1.54 -1.55
N PHE A 211 -22.60 0.83 -0.63
CA PHE A 211 -23.27 -0.12 0.26
C PHE A 211 -24.34 0.57 1.16
N LEU A 212 -24.04 1.75 1.71
CA LEU A 212 -25.02 2.53 2.49
C LEU A 212 -26.18 3.02 1.62
N GLU A 213 -25.91 3.45 0.40
CA GLU A 213 -26.96 3.85 -0.56
C GLU A 213 -27.89 2.68 -0.93
N GLU A 214 -27.36 1.46 -1.07
CA GLU A 214 -28.19 0.26 -1.25
C GLU A 214 -29.06 -0.06 -0.03
N MET A 215 -28.62 0.27 1.17
CA MET A 215 -29.41 0.10 2.39
C MET A 215 -30.53 1.13 2.55
N LEU A 216 -30.32 2.36 2.05
CA LEU A 216 -31.33 3.42 2.02
C LEU A 216 -32.45 3.11 1.03
N VAL A 217 -32.11 2.57 -0.13
CA VAL A 217 -33.05 2.30 -1.22
C VAL A 217 -33.15 0.79 -1.45
N PRO A 218 -34.07 0.09 -0.79
CA PRO A 218 -34.20 -1.35 -0.95
C PRO A 218 -34.56 -1.74 -2.40
N LYS A 219 -33.89 -2.78 -2.89
CA LYS A 219 -34.08 -3.31 -4.28
C LYS A 219 -35.47 -3.78 -4.59
N THR A 220 -36.35 -4.00 -3.59
CA THR A 220 -37.72 -4.43 -3.74
C THR A 220 -38.70 -3.46 -3.09
N LYS A 221 -39.81 -3.14 -3.76
CA LYS A 221 -40.84 -2.20 -3.26
C LYS A 221 -41.49 -2.61 -1.93
N THR A 222 -41.32 -3.85 -1.50
CA THR A 222 -41.89 -4.41 -0.27
C THR A 222 -40.93 -4.44 0.90
N ALA A 223 -39.65 -4.26 0.68
CA ALA A 223 -38.67 -4.23 1.76
C ALA A 223 -38.57 -2.82 2.38
N LYS A 224 -38.49 -2.77 3.71
CA LYS A 224 -38.24 -1.51 4.43
C LYS A 224 -36.75 -1.17 4.32
N PRO A 225 -36.39 0.13 4.24
CA PRO A 225 -35.00 0.55 4.32
C PRO A 225 -34.39 0.05 5.65
N PHE A 226 -33.15 -0.36 5.62
CA PHE A 226 -32.43 -0.76 6.84
C PHE A 226 -31.91 0.44 7.62
N ILE A 227 -31.55 1.51 6.90
CA ILE A 227 -31.15 2.80 7.47
C ILE A 227 -32.07 3.90 6.92
N THR A 228 -32.23 4.98 7.69
CA THR A 228 -33.09 6.11 7.32
C THR A 228 -32.31 7.26 6.71
N ASP A 229 -31.06 7.48 7.13
CA ASP A 229 -30.17 8.54 6.62
C ASP A 229 -28.71 8.21 6.94
N TYR A 230 -27.77 8.82 6.24
CA TYR A 230 -26.37 8.86 6.62
C TYR A 230 -25.71 10.18 6.25
N LYS A 231 -24.68 10.56 6.99
CA LYS A 231 -23.87 11.76 6.76
C LYS A 231 -22.40 11.38 6.65
N GLU A 232 -21.69 12.07 5.77
CA GLU A 232 -20.28 11.86 5.45
C GLU A 232 -19.44 13.02 5.99
N TYR A 233 -18.38 12.70 6.75
CA TYR A 233 -17.41 13.67 7.28
C TYR A 233 -15.98 13.21 7.04
N HIS A 234 -15.79 12.26 6.13
CA HIS A 234 -14.48 11.72 5.79
C HIS A 234 -13.65 12.70 4.93
N THR A 235 -12.34 12.44 4.88
CA THR A 235 -11.38 13.11 3.99
C THR A 235 -10.68 12.07 3.13
N ASP A 236 -9.71 12.48 2.32
CA ASP A 236 -8.85 11.59 1.53
C ASP A 236 -8.14 10.54 2.39
N SER A 237 -7.87 10.86 3.66
CA SER A 237 -7.09 10.02 4.59
C SER A 237 -7.88 9.47 5.77
N THR A 238 -9.10 9.97 6.02
CA THR A 238 -9.91 9.58 7.18
C THR A 238 -11.26 9.03 6.75
N VAL A 239 -11.80 8.11 7.56
CA VAL A 239 -13.17 7.60 7.43
C VAL A 239 -14.03 8.20 8.53
N HIS A 240 -15.19 8.70 8.17
CA HIS A 240 -16.18 9.16 9.14
C HIS A 240 -17.58 9.19 8.54
N PHE A 241 -18.42 8.25 8.94
CA PHE A 241 -19.83 8.19 8.60
C PHE A 241 -20.66 8.23 9.87
N VAL A 242 -21.79 8.93 9.81
CA VAL A 242 -22.83 8.91 10.86
C VAL A 242 -24.09 8.37 10.22
N ILE A 243 -24.55 7.23 10.69
CA ILE A 243 -25.64 6.44 10.10
C ILE A 243 -26.81 6.48 11.08
N THR A 244 -28.00 6.78 10.57
CA THR A 244 -29.26 6.77 11.33
C THR A 244 -30.10 5.56 10.88
N MET A 245 -30.50 4.74 11.86
CA MET A 245 -31.32 3.53 11.65
C MET A 245 -32.81 3.82 11.76
#